data_b1334bac406ba759147542ea91cfdc01
#
_entry.id   b1334bac406ba759147542ea91cfdc01
#
_cell.length_a   1.000
_cell.length_b   1.000
_cell.length_c   1.000
_cell.angle_alpha   90.00
_cell.angle_beta   90.00
_cell.angle_gamma   90.00
#
_symmetry.space_group_name_H-M   'P 1'
#
loop_
_entity.id
_entity.type
_entity.pdbx_description
1 polymer ?
#
loop_
_entity_poly.entity_id
_entity_poly.type
_entity_poly.pdbx_seq_one_letter_code
_entity_poly.pdbx_strand_id
1 'polypeptide(L)'
;DMRVQLERTKAGYFRMLWDASGGNPRVATLYWLRSLEVDHQRRLAQVRFFASPTIERLQELPEPYAFALAAIAEHGKMLAEELAKATNLSLDFCRSSLRICLEEGLLEAEEDQRVKLSTSWQPMIKRYLKRKHMLRNV
;
A
#
# COMPACT_ATOMS: atom_id res chain seq x y z
N ASP A 1 27.57 15.67 -20.42
CA ASP A 1 26.70 16.83 -20.41
C ASP A 1 25.68 16.74 -19.24
N MET A 2 25.65 17.77 -18.42
CA MET A 2 24.78 17.85 -17.25
C MET A 2 23.29 17.72 -17.60
N ARG A 3 22.84 18.24 -18.73
CA ARG A 3 21.45 18.13 -19.16
C ARG A 3 21.05 16.69 -19.44
N VAL A 4 21.92 15.93 -20.11
CA VAL A 4 21.66 14.52 -20.41
C VAL A 4 21.62 13.69 -19.15
N GLN A 5 22.48 13.97 -18.17
CA GLN A 5 22.47 13.29 -16.88
C GLN A 5 21.21 13.62 -16.06
N LEU A 6 20.78 14.88 -16.05
CA LEU A 6 19.56 15.30 -15.36
C LEU A 6 18.32 14.62 -15.97
N GLU A 7 18.23 14.54 -17.28
CA GLU A 7 17.11 13.86 -17.95
C GLU A 7 17.12 12.36 -17.70
N ARG A 8 18.29 11.72 -17.70
CA ARG A 8 18.42 10.30 -17.35
C ARG A 8 18.02 10.05 -15.91
N THR A 9 18.42 10.91 -14.99
CA THR A 9 18.07 10.80 -13.58
C THR A 9 16.57 10.97 -13.37
N LYS A 10 15.93 11.92 -14.05
CA LYS A 10 14.48 12.10 -14.00
C LYS A 10 13.76 10.89 -14.55
N ALA A 11 14.16 10.39 -15.71
CA ALA A 11 13.55 9.21 -16.32
C ALA A 11 13.68 7.98 -15.41
N GLY A 12 14.85 7.80 -14.80
CA GLY A 12 15.10 6.73 -13.84
C GLY A 12 14.22 6.83 -12.61
N TYR A 13 14.07 8.04 -12.04
CA TYR A 13 13.21 8.28 -10.89
C TYR A 13 11.74 7.96 -11.19
N PHE A 14 11.21 8.45 -12.30
CA PHE A 14 9.82 8.19 -12.68
C PHE A 14 9.56 6.72 -13.01
N ARG A 15 10.54 6.03 -13.58
CA ARG A 15 10.44 4.58 -13.80
C ARG A 15 10.37 3.83 -12.47
N MET A 16 11.21 4.17 -11.50
CA MET A 16 11.17 3.58 -10.17
C MET A 16 9.84 3.86 -9.47
N LEU A 17 9.34 5.09 -9.60
CA LEU A 17 8.06 5.49 -9.03
C LEU A 17 6.90 4.70 -9.64
N TRP A 18 6.92 4.53 -10.96
CA TRP A 18 5.91 3.75 -11.67
C TRP A 18 5.93 2.29 -11.25
N ASP A 19 7.13 1.70 -11.19
CA ASP A 19 7.30 0.31 -10.77
C ASP A 19 6.87 0.10 -9.32
N ALA A 20 7.26 0.99 -8.43
CA ALA A 20 6.90 0.90 -7.01
C ALA A 20 5.39 1.02 -6.79
N SER A 21 4.72 1.84 -7.61
CA SER A 21 3.27 2.04 -7.53
C SER A 21 2.45 0.93 -8.21
N GLY A 22 3.12 -0.02 -8.87
CA GLY A 22 2.46 -1.06 -9.65
C GLY A 22 1.71 -0.51 -10.87
N GLY A 23 2.17 0.62 -11.41
CA GLY A 23 1.53 1.30 -12.53
C GLY A 23 0.24 2.04 -12.17
N ASN A 24 -0.03 2.26 -10.88
CA ASN A 24 -1.22 2.98 -10.41
C ASN A 24 -0.90 4.47 -10.27
N PRO A 25 -1.51 5.37 -11.08
CA PRO A 25 -1.21 6.79 -11.02
C PRO A 25 -1.50 7.46 -9.68
N ARG A 26 -2.54 7.01 -8.97
CA ARG A 26 -2.88 7.57 -7.64
C ARG A 26 -1.81 7.23 -6.62
N VAL A 27 -1.34 6.00 -6.63
CA VAL A 27 -0.27 5.55 -5.73
C VAL A 27 1.05 6.23 -6.10
N ALA A 28 1.37 6.33 -7.38
CA ALA A 28 2.55 7.03 -7.86
C ALA A 28 2.55 8.50 -7.42
N THR A 29 1.42 9.19 -7.55
CA THR A 29 1.27 10.57 -7.10
C THR A 29 1.50 10.69 -5.59
N LEU A 30 0.95 9.77 -4.81
CA LEU A 30 1.12 9.76 -3.35
C LEU A 30 2.60 9.59 -2.97
N TYR A 31 3.30 8.65 -3.58
CA TYR A 31 4.73 8.44 -3.32
C TYR A 31 5.55 9.64 -3.71
N TRP A 32 5.23 10.26 -4.84
CA TRP A 32 5.91 11.47 -5.30
C TRP A 32 5.73 12.63 -4.31
N LEU A 33 4.49 12.88 -3.88
CA LEU A 33 4.20 13.94 -2.90
C LEU A 33 4.94 13.70 -1.58
N ARG A 34 5.03 12.47 -1.11
CA ARG A 34 5.75 12.12 0.10
C ARG A 34 7.27 12.28 -0.03
N SER A 35 7.78 12.22 -1.25
CA SER A 35 9.22 12.37 -1.51
C SER A 35 9.64 13.83 -1.64
N LEU A 36 8.70 14.76 -1.72
CA LEU A 36 9.02 16.18 -1.86
C LEU A 36 9.41 16.78 -0.52
N GLU A 37 10.53 17.51 -0.52
CA GLU A 37 10.90 18.40 0.58
C GLU A 37 10.90 19.84 0.07
N VAL A 38 10.28 20.72 0.81
CA VAL A 38 10.20 22.14 0.48
C VAL A 38 11.14 22.92 1.39
N ASP A 39 12.09 23.61 0.78
CA ASP A 39 12.93 24.58 1.48
C ASP A 39 12.29 25.96 1.33
N HIS A 40 11.64 26.44 2.37
CA HIS A 40 10.93 27.71 2.35
C HIS A 40 11.87 28.92 2.25
N GLN A 41 13.10 28.77 2.73
CA GLN A 41 14.08 29.86 2.67
C GLN A 41 14.62 30.05 1.25
N ARG A 42 14.87 28.97 0.54
CA ARG A 42 15.41 28.99 -0.83
C ARG A 42 14.33 28.96 -1.91
N ARG A 43 13.07 28.78 -1.51
CA ARG A 43 11.91 28.60 -2.41
C ARG A 43 12.13 27.48 -3.44
N LEU A 44 12.78 26.41 -2.99
CA LEU A 44 13.08 25.25 -3.82
C LEU A 44 12.38 24.02 -3.24
N ALA A 45 11.84 23.21 -4.12
CA ALA A 45 11.35 21.88 -3.78
C ALA A 45 12.41 20.86 -4.22
N GLN A 46 12.86 20.02 -3.28
CA GLN A 46 13.78 18.93 -3.57
C GLN A 46 13.00 17.60 -3.54
N VAL A 47 13.36 16.73 -4.49
CA VAL A 47 12.79 15.39 -4.54
C VAL A 47 13.81 14.44 -3.92
N ARG A 48 13.42 13.81 -2.79
CA ARG A 48 14.21 12.73 -2.19
C ARG A 48 13.77 11.38 -2.74
N PHE A 49 14.54 10.34 -2.45
CA PHE A 49 14.09 8.99 -2.69
C PHE A 49 12.78 8.77 -1.93
N PHE A 50 11.74 8.35 -2.66
CA PHE A 50 10.47 8.04 -2.02
C PHE A 50 10.62 6.77 -1.18
N ALA A 51 9.99 6.76 -0.01
CA ALA A 51 9.89 5.57 0.81
C ALA A 51 8.65 4.80 0.39
N SER A 52 8.83 3.62 -0.21
CA SER A 52 7.73 2.70 -0.48
C SER A 52 7.63 1.68 0.65
N PRO A 53 6.42 1.18 0.96
CA PRO A 53 6.27 0.07 1.89
C PRO A 53 7.05 -1.15 1.40
N THR A 54 7.65 -1.92 2.32
CA THR A 54 8.47 -3.08 2.00
C THR A 54 7.70 -4.38 2.22
N ILE A 55 7.95 -5.36 1.33
CA ILE A 55 7.29 -6.66 1.41
C ILE A 55 7.72 -7.44 2.67
N GLU A 56 8.92 -7.18 3.17
CA GLU A 56 9.45 -7.84 4.37
C GLU A 56 8.54 -7.63 5.57
N ARG A 57 7.95 -6.45 5.71
CA ARG A 57 7.02 -6.15 6.79
C ARG A 57 5.75 -7.00 6.71
N LEU A 58 5.27 -7.26 5.50
CA LEU A 58 4.11 -8.13 5.29
C LEU A 58 4.44 -9.59 5.59
N GLN A 59 5.67 -10.03 5.30
CA GLN A 59 6.11 -11.40 5.56
C GLN A 59 6.20 -11.72 7.05
N GLU A 60 6.33 -10.72 7.90
CA GLU A 60 6.33 -10.89 9.36
C GLU A 60 4.92 -11.10 9.94
N LEU A 61 3.88 -10.84 9.17
CA LEU A 61 2.50 -11.01 9.63
C LEU A 61 2.13 -12.49 9.75
N PRO A 62 1.42 -12.87 10.84
CA PRO A 62 0.87 -14.22 10.94
C PRO A 62 -0.06 -14.53 9.77
N GLU A 63 -0.12 -15.82 9.40
CA GLU A 63 -0.91 -16.26 8.23
C GLU A 63 -2.38 -15.84 8.26
N PRO A 64 -3.10 -15.86 9.40
CA PRO A 64 -4.50 -15.38 9.42
C PRO A 64 -4.67 -13.93 8.93
N TYR A 65 -3.67 -13.07 9.13
CA TYR A 65 -3.69 -11.71 8.60
C TYR A 65 -3.68 -11.70 7.07
N ALA A 66 -2.95 -12.62 6.46
CA ALA A 66 -2.93 -12.75 5.00
C ALA A 66 -4.31 -13.10 4.45
N PHE A 67 -5.05 -13.99 5.11
CA PHE A 67 -6.43 -14.32 4.72
C PHE A 67 -7.34 -13.10 4.81
N ALA A 68 -7.22 -12.31 5.89
CA ALA A 68 -8.00 -11.10 6.06
C ALA A 68 -7.70 -10.08 4.94
N LEU A 69 -6.43 -9.85 4.66
CA LEU A 69 -6.03 -8.92 3.60
C LEU A 69 -6.48 -9.40 2.22
N ALA A 70 -6.43 -10.72 1.97
CA ALA A 70 -6.91 -11.30 0.70
C ALA A 70 -8.40 -11.08 0.52
N ALA A 71 -9.21 -11.30 1.56
CA ALA A 71 -10.65 -11.08 1.50
C ALA A 71 -10.98 -9.62 1.22
N ILE A 72 -10.30 -8.70 1.89
CA ILE A 72 -10.49 -7.26 1.68
C ILE A 72 -10.05 -6.86 0.26
N ALA A 73 -8.95 -7.41 -0.23
CA ALA A 73 -8.48 -7.14 -1.60
C ALA A 73 -9.50 -7.58 -2.65
N GLU A 74 -10.13 -8.74 -2.44
CA GLU A 74 -11.14 -9.27 -3.37
C GLU A 74 -12.46 -8.49 -3.32
N HIS A 75 -12.92 -8.14 -2.12
CA HIS A 75 -14.22 -7.48 -1.93
C HIS A 75 -14.15 -5.96 -2.02
N GLY A 76 -12.97 -5.39 -1.92
CA GLY A 76 -12.73 -3.94 -1.96
C GLY A 76 -12.91 -3.26 -0.62
N LYS A 77 -14.07 -3.37 0.00
CA LYS A 77 -14.39 -2.79 1.31
C LYS A 77 -15.19 -3.77 2.12
N MET A 78 -14.86 -3.92 3.41
CA MET A 78 -15.55 -4.89 4.27
C MET A 78 -15.73 -4.37 5.70
N LEU A 79 -16.85 -4.75 6.31
CA LEU A 79 -17.03 -4.67 7.76
C LEU A 79 -16.39 -5.88 8.43
N ALA A 80 -16.10 -5.78 9.73
CA ALA A 80 -15.54 -6.90 10.49
C ALA A 80 -16.45 -8.14 10.45
N GLU A 81 -17.77 -7.94 10.50
CA GLU A 81 -18.75 -9.01 10.42
C GLU A 81 -18.73 -9.72 9.06
N GLU A 82 -18.60 -8.94 8.00
CA GLU A 82 -18.48 -9.48 6.64
C GLU A 82 -17.18 -10.27 6.48
N LEU A 83 -16.09 -9.76 7.04
CA LEU A 83 -14.80 -10.43 7.03
C LEU A 83 -14.85 -11.77 7.76
N ALA A 84 -15.48 -11.80 8.93
CA ALA A 84 -15.64 -13.04 9.71
C ALA A 84 -16.39 -14.11 8.92
N LYS A 85 -17.44 -13.72 8.20
CA LYS A 85 -18.19 -14.64 7.34
C LYS A 85 -17.37 -15.13 6.15
N ALA A 86 -16.63 -14.25 5.51
CA ALA A 86 -15.85 -14.56 4.31
C ALA A 86 -14.65 -15.48 4.61
N THR A 87 -14.03 -15.32 5.77
CA THR A 87 -12.79 -16.02 6.13
C THR A 87 -13.02 -17.19 7.09
N ASN A 88 -14.21 -17.29 7.67
CA ASN A 88 -14.52 -18.24 8.74
C ASN A 88 -13.64 -18.06 9.99
N LEU A 89 -13.09 -16.87 10.17
CA LEU A 89 -12.37 -16.48 11.38
C LEU A 89 -13.36 -15.91 12.40
N SER A 90 -12.98 -15.96 13.69
CA SER A 90 -13.82 -15.40 14.73
C SER A 90 -13.98 -13.89 14.58
N LEU A 91 -15.12 -13.36 14.99
CA LEU A 91 -15.38 -11.92 14.93
C LEU A 91 -14.39 -11.13 15.80
N ASP A 92 -14.05 -11.65 16.98
CA ASP A 92 -13.08 -11.01 17.88
C ASP A 92 -11.70 -10.92 17.23
N PHE A 93 -11.26 -12.00 16.56
CA PHE A 93 -10.01 -11.99 15.82
C PHE A 93 -10.04 -10.97 14.68
N CYS A 94 -11.14 -10.93 13.92
CA CYS A 94 -11.31 -9.98 12.83
C CYS A 94 -11.23 -8.54 13.33
N ARG A 95 -11.93 -8.21 14.41
CA ARG A 95 -11.88 -6.86 14.99
C ARG A 95 -10.48 -6.49 15.46
N SER A 96 -9.81 -7.40 16.15
CA SER A 96 -8.44 -7.15 16.64
C SER A 96 -7.45 -7.00 15.51
N SER A 97 -7.51 -7.86 14.50
CA SER A 97 -6.60 -7.82 13.36
C SER A 97 -6.82 -6.57 12.50
N LEU A 98 -8.08 -6.18 12.27
CA LEU A 98 -8.39 -4.95 11.54
C LEU A 98 -7.88 -3.72 12.26
N ARG A 99 -8.03 -3.68 13.59
CA ARG A 99 -7.50 -2.57 14.39
C ARG A 99 -5.98 -2.46 14.25
N ILE A 100 -5.27 -3.58 14.37
CA ILE A 100 -3.81 -3.61 14.21
C ILE A 100 -3.41 -3.15 12.81
N CYS A 101 -4.08 -3.65 11.78
CA CYS A 101 -3.78 -3.26 10.40
C CYS A 101 -4.07 -1.78 10.14
N LEU A 102 -5.11 -1.22 10.77
CA LEU A 102 -5.40 0.21 10.70
C LEU A 102 -4.30 1.04 11.38
N GLU A 103 -3.87 0.61 12.58
CA GLU A 103 -2.78 1.28 13.31
C GLU A 103 -1.46 1.24 12.55
N GLU A 104 -1.18 0.12 11.88
CA GLU A 104 0.01 -0.06 11.05
C GLU A 104 -0.06 0.66 9.70
N GLY A 105 -1.23 1.17 9.34
CA GLY A 105 -1.42 1.88 8.08
C GLY A 105 -1.65 0.98 6.87
N LEU A 106 -1.83 -0.31 7.06
CA LEU A 106 -2.12 -1.26 5.97
C LEU A 106 -3.53 -1.11 5.42
N LEU A 107 -4.46 -0.70 6.28
CA LEU A 107 -5.86 -0.49 5.97
C LEU A 107 -6.26 0.94 6.27
N GLU A 108 -7.31 1.40 5.60
CA GLU A 108 -7.95 2.69 5.84
C GLU A 108 -9.43 2.44 6.15
N ALA A 109 -9.96 3.21 7.12
CA ALA A 109 -11.38 3.15 7.47
C ALA A 109 -12.17 4.19 6.68
N GLU A 110 -13.34 3.79 6.19
CA GLU A 110 -14.31 4.68 5.56
C GLU A 110 -15.29 5.21 6.62
N GLU A 111 -16.11 6.20 6.24
CA GLU A 111 -17.09 6.81 7.14
C GLU A 111 -18.15 5.80 7.65
N ASP A 112 -18.46 4.79 6.84
CA ASP A 112 -19.40 3.72 7.20
C ASP A 112 -18.77 2.58 7.99
N GLN A 113 -17.54 2.76 8.49
CA GLN A 113 -16.73 1.81 9.23
C GLN A 113 -16.23 0.62 8.40
N ARG A 114 -16.47 0.59 7.11
CA ARG A 114 -15.85 -0.40 6.23
C ARG A 114 -14.37 -0.10 6.10
N VAL A 115 -13.56 -1.14 5.98
CA VAL A 115 -12.12 -1.02 5.80
C VAL A 115 -11.74 -1.44 4.39
N LYS A 116 -10.72 -0.79 3.87
CA LYS A 116 -10.15 -1.08 2.56
C LYS A 116 -8.63 -1.09 2.65
N LEU A 117 -7.97 -1.65 1.65
CA LEU A 117 -6.51 -1.58 1.58
C LEU A 117 -6.07 -0.12 1.46
N SER A 118 -5.05 0.25 2.23
CA SER A 118 -4.45 1.56 2.16
C SER A 118 -3.89 1.79 0.75
N THR A 119 -4.11 2.98 0.19
CA THR A 119 -3.66 3.31 -1.17
C THR A 119 -2.15 3.11 -1.31
N SER A 120 -1.37 3.50 -0.30
CA SER A 120 0.08 3.38 -0.34
C SER A 120 0.58 1.93 -0.26
N TRP A 121 -0.18 1.04 0.36
CA TRP A 121 0.19 -0.37 0.53
C TRP A 121 -0.42 -1.29 -0.53
N GLN A 122 -1.41 -0.82 -1.27
CA GLN A 122 -2.18 -1.66 -2.19
C GLN A 122 -1.31 -2.45 -3.18
N PRO A 123 -0.33 -1.85 -3.89
CA PRO A 123 0.50 -2.63 -4.81
C PRO A 123 1.33 -3.70 -4.10
N MET A 124 1.87 -3.38 -2.94
CA MET A 124 2.72 -4.30 -2.18
C MET A 124 1.93 -5.45 -1.60
N ILE A 125 0.75 -5.16 -1.04
CA ILE A 125 -0.14 -6.20 -0.51
C ILE A 125 -0.59 -7.14 -1.63
N LYS A 126 -0.95 -6.62 -2.80
CA LYS A 126 -1.33 -7.45 -3.94
C LYS A 126 -0.20 -8.35 -4.40
N ARG A 127 1.03 -7.86 -4.47
CA ARG A 127 2.21 -8.67 -4.80
C ARG A 127 2.45 -9.78 -3.79
N TYR A 128 2.35 -9.44 -2.51
CA TYR A 128 2.51 -10.39 -1.40
C TYR A 128 1.47 -11.51 -1.49
N LEU A 129 0.21 -11.17 -1.70
CA LEU A 129 -0.89 -12.14 -1.80
C LEU A 129 -0.75 -13.02 -3.06
N LYS A 130 -0.29 -12.45 -4.17
CA LYS A 130 -0.02 -13.24 -5.40
C LYS A 130 1.07 -14.26 -5.17
N ARG A 131 2.14 -13.90 -4.47
CA ARG A 131 3.21 -14.84 -4.12
C ARG A 131 2.71 -15.99 -3.24
N LYS A 132 1.72 -15.73 -2.40
CA LYS A 132 1.08 -16.75 -1.56
C LYS A 132 -0.05 -17.48 -2.27
N HIS A 133 -0.31 -17.19 -3.54
CA HIS A 133 -1.41 -17.77 -4.34
C HIS A 133 -2.79 -17.53 -3.72
N MET A 134 -2.95 -16.44 -2.99
CA MET A 134 -4.20 -16.06 -2.33
C MET A 134 -5.08 -15.12 -3.14
N LEU A 135 -4.55 -14.52 -4.22
CA LEU A 135 -5.33 -13.73 -5.17
C LEU A 135 -5.47 -14.49 -6.46
N ARG A 136 -6.71 -14.65 -6.92
CA ARG A 136 -7.00 -15.18 -8.25
C ARG A 136 -6.92 -14.03 -9.25
N ASN A 137 -6.12 -14.18 -10.26
CA ASN A 137 -6.07 -13.40 -11.50
C ASN A 137 -6.42 -11.92 -11.39
N VAL A 138 -5.42 -11.13 -11.24
CA VAL A 138 -5.54 -9.72 -11.60
C VAL A 138 -4.53 -9.41 -12.68
#